data_1547d3dbc124767e658b18123c408bb5
#
_entry.id   1547d3dbc124767e658b18123c408bb5
#
_cell.length_a   1.000
_cell.length_b   1.000
_cell.length_c   1.000
_cell.angle_alpha   90.00
_cell.angle_beta   90.00
_cell.angle_gamma   90.00
#
_symmetry.space_group_name_H-M   'P 1'
#
loop_
_entity.id
_entity.type
_entity.pdbx_description
1 polymer ?
#
loop_
_entity_poly.entity_id
_entity_poly.type
_entity_poly.pdbx_seq_one_letter_code
_entity_poly.pdbx_strand_id
1 'polypeptide(L)'
;MELKGKHAVVCGSTQGIGLETAKLMAARGAKLTLIARNEQKLKEAISLLDKSANQTHDYLVADFSVPESLRSILSEYVANGNTPGILVNNTGGPKGGPIKDADISEFLAAFNQHLICNHILVQALYPGMAKNNFGRIINVISTSVKQPLNGLGVSNTVRGAVANWSKTLANELGQYNITVNNVLPGATNTGRLQSIAETKATKSNNSVDQVFDEMAKQSPMNRIAEPREIAEAIAFLASDRASYINGINVPVDGGRTKSL
;
A
#
# COMPACT_ATOMS: atom_id res chain seq x y z
N MET A 1 -9.24 20.52 -8.03
CA MET A 1 -9.03 19.16 -7.50
C MET A 1 -7.71 18.64 -8.05
N GLU A 2 -6.81 18.27 -7.17
CA GLU A 2 -5.39 17.97 -7.45
C GLU A 2 -5.17 16.73 -8.35
N LEU A 3 -6.10 15.77 -8.33
CA LEU A 3 -6.04 14.54 -9.12
C LEU A 3 -7.12 14.45 -10.21
N LYS A 4 -7.76 15.58 -10.56
CA LYS A 4 -8.78 15.60 -11.61
C LYS A 4 -8.20 15.11 -12.94
N GLY A 5 -8.91 14.18 -13.58
CA GLY A 5 -8.49 13.57 -14.85
C GLY A 5 -7.42 12.47 -14.70
N LYS A 6 -6.92 12.21 -13.50
CA LYS A 6 -6.02 11.07 -13.23
C LYS A 6 -6.83 9.82 -12.96
N HIS A 7 -6.30 8.67 -13.37
CA HIS A 7 -6.83 7.34 -13.09
C HIS A 7 -5.88 6.59 -12.17
N ALA A 8 -6.37 6.11 -11.03
CA ALA A 8 -5.59 5.39 -10.04
C ALA A 8 -6.12 3.98 -9.79
N VAL A 9 -5.22 3.02 -9.73
CA VAL A 9 -5.47 1.68 -9.19
C VAL A 9 -5.05 1.66 -7.73
N VAL A 10 -5.94 1.23 -6.83
CA VAL A 10 -5.65 1.10 -5.39
C VAL A 10 -5.90 -0.34 -4.95
N CYS A 11 -4.84 -1.02 -4.52
CA CYS A 11 -4.90 -2.39 -4.02
C CYS A 11 -5.23 -2.42 -2.52
N GLY A 12 -5.86 -3.52 -2.05
CA GLY A 12 -6.24 -3.66 -0.64
C GLY A 12 -7.16 -2.55 -0.15
N SER A 13 -8.09 -2.14 -1.00
CA SER A 13 -8.86 -0.89 -0.92
C SER A 13 -10.19 -0.98 -0.18
N THR A 14 -10.50 -2.12 0.47
CA THR A 14 -11.79 -2.32 1.15
C THR A 14 -11.80 -1.94 2.63
N GLN A 15 -10.66 -1.57 3.19
CA GLN A 15 -10.53 -1.17 4.60
C GLN A 15 -9.21 -0.44 4.87
N GLY A 16 -9.10 0.19 6.05
CA GLY A 16 -7.88 0.80 6.58
C GLY A 16 -7.23 1.80 5.61
N ILE A 17 -5.90 1.74 5.48
CA ILE A 17 -5.12 2.68 4.67
C ILE A 17 -5.58 2.70 3.21
N GLY A 18 -5.85 1.52 2.61
CA GLY A 18 -6.28 1.43 1.21
C GLY A 18 -7.62 2.09 0.95
N LEU A 19 -8.61 1.89 1.82
CA LEU A 19 -9.92 2.52 1.71
C LEU A 19 -9.84 4.04 1.89
N GLU A 20 -9.12 4.52 2.92
CA GLU A 20 -8.97 5.96 3.14
C GLU A 20 -8.17 6.63 2.02
N THR A 21 -7.18 5.94 1.43
CA THR A 21 -6.49 6.40 0.22
C THR A 21 -7.46 6.55 -0.95
N ALA A 22 -8.30 5.55 -1.20
CA ALA A 22 -9.27 5.58 -2.28
C ALA A 22 -10.28 6.72 -2.09
N LYS A 23 -10.84 6.89 -0.89
CA LYS A 23 -11.77 7.99 -0.55
C LYS A 23 -11.12 9.35 -0.77
N LEU A 24 -9.90 9.54 -0.27
CA LEU A 24 -9.18 10.80 -0.40
C LEU A 24 -8.86 11.13 -1.86
N MET A 25 -8.38 10.15 -2.64
CA MET A 25 -8.06 10.37 -4.05
C MET A 25 -9.31 10.64 -4.88
N ALA A 26 -10.44 9.98 -4.60
CA ALA A 26 -11.73 10.27 -5.21
C ALA A 26 -12.17 11.70 -4.91
N ALA A 27 -12.11 12.15 -3.65
CA ALA A 27 -12.43 13.52 -3.25
C ALA A 27 -11.50 14.57 -3.89
N ARG A 28 -10.29 14.17 -4.30
CA ARG A 28 -9.35 15.01 -5.08
C ARG A 28 -9.59 14.91 -6.60
N GLY A 29 -10.62 14.20 -7.04
CA GLY A 29 -11.08 14.13 -8.42
C GLY A 29 -10.51 12.99 -9.27
N ALA A 30 -9.80 12.02 -8.67
CA ALA A 30 -9.30 10.86 -9.40
C ALA A 30 -10.43 9.86 -9.75
N LYS A 31 -10.36 9.27 -10.96
CA LYS A 31 -11.05 8.01 -11.25
C LYS A 31 -10.33 6.87 -10.53
N LEU A 32 -11.07 5.96 -9.90
CA LEU A 32 -10.50 4.83 -9.15
C LEU A 32 -10.88 3.49 -9.77
N THR A 33 -9.92 2.57 -9.79
CA THR A 33 -10.14 1.13 -9.90
C THR A 33 -9.63 0.47 -8.62
N LEU A 34 -10.53 -0.11 -7.85
CA LEU A 34 -10.23 -0.77 -6.58
C LEU A 34 -9.88 -2.23 -6.80
N ILE A 35 -8.85 -2.75 -6.13
CA ILE A 35 -8.50 -4.18 -6.20
C ILE A 35 -8.54 -4.79 -4.81
N ALA A 36 -9.35 -5.86 -4.64
CA ALA A 36 -9.39 -6.70 -3.46
C ALA A 36 -10.06 -8.05 -3.78
N ARG A 37 -10.01 -9.00 -2.83
CA ARG A 37 -10.55 -10.36 -3.04
C ARG A 37 -12.06 -10.52 -2.74
N ASN A 38 -12.67 -9.59 -2.03
CA ASN A 38 -14.06 -9.67 -1.64
C ASN A 38 -14.90 -8.67 -2.44
N GLU A 39 -15.70 -9.18 -3.37
CA GLU A 39 -16.50 -8.38 -4.28
C GLU A 39 -17.54 -7.52 -3.55
N GLN A 40 -18.23 -8.08 -2.54
CA GLN A 40 -19.23 -7.33 -1.79
C GLN A 40 -18.61 -6.11 -1.08
N LYS A 41 -17.45 -6.28 -0.43
CA LYS A 41 -16.73 -5.17 0.20
C LYS A 41 -16.19 -4.16 -0.83
N LEU A 42 -15.87 -4.59 -2.05
CA LEU A 42 -15.50 -3.67 -3.14
C LEU A 42 -16.69 -2.82 -3.56
N LYS A 43 -17.87 -3.40 -3.73
CA LYS A 43 -19.11 -2.67 -4.04
C LYS A 43 -19.44 -1.64 -2.95
N GLU A 44 -19.32 -2.03 -1.69
CA GLU A 44 -19.46 -1.12 -0.54
C GLU A 44 -18.43 0.03 -0.59
N ALA A 45 -17.16 -0.29 -0.81
CA ALA A 45 -16.10 0.72 -0.91
C ALA A 45 -16.34 1.70 -2.07
N ILE A 46 -16.75 1.23 -3.24
CA ILE A 46 -17.12 2.07 -4.41
C ILE A 46 -18.26 3.02 -4.06
N SER A 47 -19.25 2.59 -3.27
CA SER A 47 -20.37 3.45 -2.88
C SER A 47 -19.98 4.62 -1.98
N LEU A 48 -18.84 4.53 -1.31
CA LEU A 48 -18.28 5.57 -0.44
C LEU A 48 -17.40 6.60 -1.17
N LEU A 49 -17.12 6.38 -2.46
CA LEU A 49 -16.21 7.26 -3.21
C LEU A 49 -16.95 8.49 -3.73
N ASP A 50 -16.29 9.64 -3.61
CA ASP A 50 -16.76 10.92 -4.13
C ASP A 50 -16.82 10.89 -5.67
N LYS A 51 -17.92 11.39 -6.23
CA LYS A 51 -18.18 11.49 -7.68
C LYS A 51 -18.41 12.93 -8.13
N SER A 52 -18.11 13.92 -7.30
CA SER A 52 -18.41 15.34 -7.55
C SER A 52 -17.65 15.93 -8.74
N ALA A 53 -16.58 15.29 -9.20
CA ALA A 53 -15.84 15.67 -10.41
C ALA A 53 -16.31 14.92 -11.69
N ASN A 54 -17.48 14.27 -11.66
CA ASN A 54 -18.05 13.42 -12.73
C ASN A 54 -17.18 12.21 -13.09
N GLN A 55 -16.33 11.74 -12.16
CA GLN A 55 -15.57 10.52 -12.33
C GLN A 55 -16.43 9.28 -12.04
N THR A 56 -16.15 8.21 -12.79
CA THR A 56 -16.70 6.88 -12.53
C THR A 56 -15.64 6.00 -11.89
N HIS A 57 -16.05 5.19 -10.93
CA HIS A 57 -15.15 4.26 -10.26
C HIS A 57 -15.51 2.82 -10.59
N ASP A 58 -14.51 1.94 -10.57
CA ASP A 58 -14.64 0.54 -10.91
C ASP A 58 -13.85 -0.33 -9.95
N TYR A 59 -13.98 -1.66 -10.05
CA TYR A 59 -13.24 -2.59 -9.23
C TYR A 59 -12.84 -3.85 -9.99
N LEU A 60 -11.78 -4.50 -9.52
CA LEU A 60 -11.32 -5.81 -9.96
C LEU A 60 -11.27 -6.76 -8.75
N VAL A 61 -11.87 -7.92 -8.88
CA VAL A 61 -11.80 -8.97 -7.85
C VAL A 61 -10.55 -9.80 -8.08
N ALA A 62 -9.56 -9.71 -7.19
CA ALA A 62 -8.32 -10.46 -7.30
C ALA A 62 -7.79 -10.88 -5.91
N ASP A 63 -7.34 -12.13 -5.82
CA ASP A 63 -6.65 -12.65 -4.64
C ASP A 63 -5.14 -12.70 -4.90
N PHE A 64 -4.38 -11.94 -4.12
CA PHE A 64 -2.92 -11.85 -4.23
C PHE A 64 -2.21 -13.10 -3.70
N SER A 65 -2.94 -14.07 -3.14
CA SER A 65 -2.39 -15.39 -2.87
C SER A 65 -2.25 -16.25 -4.14
N VAL A 66 -2.88 -15.84 -5.26
CA VAL A 66 -2.86 -16.52 -6.56
C VAL A 66 -2.35 -15.54 -7.64
N PRO A 67 -1.03 -15.30 -7.76
CA PRO A 67 -0.46 -14.31 -8.66
C PRO A 67 -0.87 -14.46 -10.14
N GLU A 68 -1.02 -15.69 -10.64
CA GLU A 68 -1.41 -15.93 -12.04
C GLU A 68 -2.86 -15.49 -12.33
N SER A 69 -3.75 -15.60 -11.35
CA SER A 69 -5.11 -15.04 -11.47
C SER A 69 -5.07 -13.51 -11.61
N LEU A 70 -4.24 -12.83 -10.82
CA LEU A 70 -4.04 -11.40 -10.94
C LEU A 70 -3.50 -11.01 -12.32
N ARG A 71 -2.52 -11.77 -12.86
CA ARG A 71 -1.96 -11.56 -14.20
C ARG A 71 -3.04 -11.60 -15.28
N SER A 72 -3.90 -12.62 -15.25
CA SER A 72 -4.99 -12.80 -16.22
C SER A 72 -5.99 -11.64 -16.16
N ILE A 73 -6.42 -11.25 -14.96
CA ILE A 73 -7.35 -10.13 -14.72
C ILE A 73 -6.77 -8.81 -15.25
N LEU A 74 -5.48 -8.55 -14.99
CA LEU A 74 -4.83 -7.33 -15.46
C LEU A 74 -4.63 -7.31 -16.98
N SER A 75 -4.35 -8.45 -17.59
CA SER A 75 -4.24 -8.57 -19.06
C SER A 75 -5.55 -8.17 -19.73
N GLU A 76 -6.68 -8.67 -19.25
CA GLU A 76 -8.01 -8.30 -19.74
C GLU A 76 -8.31 -6.82 -19.47
N TYR A 77 -8.01 -6.34 -18.26
CA TYR A 77 -8.23 -4.95 -17.87
C TYR A 77 -7.51 -3.96 -18.79
N VAL A 78 -6.25 -4.23 -19.13
CA VAL A 78 -5.46 -3.39 -20.05
C VAL A 78 -5.94 -3.54 -21.50
N ALA A 79 -6.27 -4.78 -21.94
CA ALA A 79 -6.82 -5.04 -23.27
C ALA A 79 -8.14 -4.27 -23.53
N ASN A 80 -8.93 -4.03 -22.49
CA ASN A 80 -10.13 -3.20 -22.52
C ASN A 80 -9.85 -1.68 -22.56
N GLY A 81 -8.60 -1.27 -22.80
CA GLY A 81 -8.18 0.12 -23.00
C GLY A 81 -7.92 0.92 -21.72
N ASN A 82 -7.89 0.29 -20.57
CA ASN A 82 -7.59 0.98 -19.32
C ASN A 82 -6.08 1.30 -19.19
N THR A 83 -5.79 2.59 -18.98
CA THR A 83 -4.39 3.08 -18.85
C THR A 83 -4.25 3.94 -17.57
N PRO A 84 -4.33 3.36 -16.38
CA PRO A 84 -4.17 4.12 -15.15
C PRO A 84 -2.74 4.68 -15.03
N GLY A 85 -2.64 5.96 -14.65
CA GLY A 85 -1.35 6.63 -14.44
C GLY A 85 -0.85 6.52 -12.99
N ILE A 86 -1.67 6.03 -12.06
CA ILE A 86 -1.31 5.92 -10.65
C ILE A 86 -1.56 4.48 -10.17
N LEU A 87 -0.59 3.91 -9.47
CA LEU A 87 -0.69 2.59 -8.82
C LEU A 87 -0.32 2.71 -7.34
N VAL A 88 -1.24 2.30 -6.47
CA VAL A 88 -1.00 2.18 -5.03
C VAL A 88 -0.98 0.69 -4.65
N ASN A 89 0.20 0.15 -4.45
CA ASN A 89 0.43 -1.19 -3.96
C ASN A 89 0.24 -1.23 -2.44
N ASN A 90 -0.85 -1.79 -1.99
CA ASN A 90 -1.20 -1.95 -0.58
C ASN A 90 -1.88 -3.30 -0.36
N THR A 91 -1.34 -4.11 0.53
CA THR A 91 -1.86 -5.45 0.86
C THR A 91 -1.75 -5.72 2.35
N GLY A 92 -2.56 -6.63 2.85
CA GLY A 92 -2.47 -7.10 4.25
C GLY A 92 -1.10 -7.73 4.54
N GLY A 93 -0.52 -7.44 5.70
CA GLY A 93 0.78 -8.00 6.09
C GLY A 93 0.71 -9.49 6.45
N PRO A 94 1.83 -10.24 6.35
CA PRO A 94 1.90 -11.64 6.76
C PRO A 94 1.74 -11.78 8.29
N LYS A 95 1.53 -13.01 8.74
CA LYS A 95 1.45 -13.34 10.17
C LYS A 95 2.71 -12.87 10.90
N GLY A 96 2.55 -12.36 12.12
CA GLY A 96 3.67 -11.99 12.98
C GLY A 96 4.31 -13.22 13.65
N GLY A 97 5.62 -13.17 13.86
CA GLY A 97 6.39 -14.20 14.54
C GLY A 97 7.89 -13.91 14.52
N PRO A 98 8.69 -14.59 15.40
CA PRO A 98 10.14 -14.54 15.32
C PRO A 98 10.63 -15.17 14.02
N ILE A 99 11.62 -14.56 13.37
CA ILE A 99 12.12 -15.06 12.08
C ILE A 99 12.75 -16.44 12.16
N LYS A 100 13.38 -16.77 13.29
CA LYS A 100 14.04 -18.07 13.52
C LYS A 100 13.07 -19.26 13.54
N ASP A 101 11.78 -19.00 13.78
CA ASP A 101 10.72 -20.00 13.89
C ASP A 101 9.76 -19.98 12.69
N ALA A 102 10.05 -19.15 11.69
CA ALA A 102 9.17 -18.99 10.53
C ALA A 102 9.35 -20.12 9.50
N ASP A 103 8.26 -20.70 9.03
CA ASP A 103 8.27 -21.68 7.96
C ASP A 103 8.63 -21.04 6.61
N ILE A 104 9.27 -21.81 5.72
CA ILE A 104 9.61 -21.39 4.37
C ILE A 104 8.34 -20.98 3.60
N SER A 105 7.23 -21.69 3.82
CA SER A 105 5.93 -21.38 3.20
C SER A 105 5.41 -19.98 3.55
N GLU A 106 5.70 -19.45 4.74
CA GLU A 106 5.35 -18.10 5.14
C GLU A 106 6.11 -17.04 4.31
N PHE A 107 7.39 -17.31 4.02
CA PHE A 107 8.19 -16.46 3.13
C PHE A 107 7.65 -16.48 1.71
N LEU A 108 7.38 -17.67 1.14
CA LEU A 108 6.86 -17.80 -0.23
C LEU A 108 5.51 -17.09 -0.37
N ALA A 109 4.59 -17.29 0.57
CA ALA A 109 3.30 -16.62 0.58
C ALA A 109 3.45 -15.08 0.66
N ALA A 110 4.33 -14.59 1.53
CA ALA A 110 4.57 -13.17 1.67
C ALA A 110 5.26 -12.56 0.45
N PHE A 111 6.25 -13.24 -0.15
CA PHE A 111 6.87 -12.80 -1.42
C PHE A 111 5.84 -12.73 -2.54
N ASN A 112 4.99 -13.74 -2.69
CA ASN A 112 3.93 -13.74 -3.71
C ASN A 112 3.01 -12.54 -3.54
N GLN A 113 2.49 -12.30 -2.34
CA GLN A 113 1.52 -11.24 -2.08
C GLN A 113 2.12 -9.83 -2.20
N HIS A 114 3.38 -9.63 -1.80
CA HIS A 114 3.94 -8.27 -1.65
C HIS A 114 4.95 -7.90 -2.72
N LEU A 115 5.68 -8.86 -3.30
CA LEU A 115 6.67 -8.57 -4.32
C LEU A 115 6.20 -9.02 -5.70
N ILE A 116 5.80 -10.28 -5.84
CA ILE A 116 5.42 -10.83 -7.16
C ILE A 116 4.15 -10.15 -7.67
N CYS A 117 3.11 -10.00 -6.84
CA CYS A 117 1.89 -9.32 -7.26
C CYS A 117 2.14 -7.83 -7.56
N ASN A 118 2.97 -7.13 -6.78
CA ASN A 118 3.35 -5.76 -7.10
C ASN A 118 4.08 -5.68 -8.45
N HIS A 119 4.97 -6.64 -8.74
CA HIS A 119 5.69 -6.69 -10.01
C HIS A 119 4.75 -6.97 -11.19
N ILE A 120 3.80 -7.89 -11.04
CA ILE A 120 2.76 -8.17 -12.06
C ILE A 120 1.95 -6.90 -12.35
N LEU A 121 1.52 -6.16 -11.31
CA LEU A 121 0.80 -4.89 -11.46
C LEU A 121 1.63 -3.86 -12.22
N VAL A 122 2.90 -3.71 -11.86
CA VAL A 122 3.80 -2.77 -12.57
C VAL A 122 3.99 -3.20 -14.01
N GLN A 123 4.29 -4.47 -14.30
CA GLN A 123 4.47 -4.96 -15.66
C GLN A 123 3.24 -4.71 -16.55
N ALA A 124 2.04 -4.87 -15.99
CA ALA A 124 0.81 -4.65 -16.74
C ALA A 124 0.54 -3.16 -17.01
N LEU A 125 0.88 -2.27 -16.07
CA LEU A 125 0.43 -0.87 -16.11
C LEU A 125 1.51 0.11 -16.61
N TYR A 126 2.81 -0.16 -16.38
CA TYR A 126 3.87 0.79 -16.76
C TYR A 126 3.92 1.11 -18.27
N PRO A 127 3.59 0.21 -19.21
CA PRO A 127 3.63 0.57 -20.64
C PRO A 127 2.65 1.69 -20.98
N GLY A 128 1.44 1.67 -20.36
CA GLY A 128 0.48 2.75 -20.48
C GLY A 128 0.96 4.06 -19.84
N MET A 129 1.58 3.97 -18.65
CA MET A 129 2.20 5.12 -18.00
C MET A 129 3.31 5.74 -18.85
N ALA A 130 4.20 4.91 -19.40
CA ALA A 130 5.31 5.35 -20.27
C ALA A 130 4.80 6.03 -21.55
N LYS A 131 3.80 5.43 -22.21
CA LYS A 131 3.15 6.02 -23.39
C LYS A 131 2.56 7.39 -23.10
N ASN A 132 1.98 7.58 -21.92
CA ASN A 132 1.36 8.83 -21.49
C ASN A 132 2.37 9.81 -20.86
N ASN A 133 3.66 9.44 -20.78
CA ASN A 133 4.71 10.21 -20.11
C ASN A 133 4.31 10.67 -18.69
N PHE A 134 3.58 9.82 -17.96
CA PHE A 134 3.13 10.07 -16.61
C PHE A 134 2.91 8.76 -15.85
N GLY A 135 3.56 8.58 -14.72
CA GLY A 135 3.32 7.46 -13.82
C GLY A 135 3.67 7.79 -12.37
N ARG A 136 2.88 7.26 -11.43
CA ARG A 136 3.11 7.33 -9.98
C ARG A 136 2.87 5.96 -9.37
N ILE A 137 3.93 5.32 -8.91
CA ILE A 137 3.87 4.01 -8.25
C ILE A 137 4.20 4.22 -6.78
N ILE A 138 3.26 3.94 -5.90
CA ILE A 138 3.40 4.12 -4.46
C ILE A 138 3.22 2.78 -3.77
N ASN A 139 4.24 2.30 -3.05
CA ASN A 139 4.18 1.07 -2.30
C ASN A 139 4.00 1.37 -0.82
N VAL A 140 2.93 0.86 -0.22
CA VAL A 140 2.70 0.95 1.22
C VAL A 140 3.41 -0.24 1.87
N ILE A 141 4.57 0.01 2.49
CA ILE A 141 5.39 -1.05 3.07
C ILE A 141 5.45 -0.97 4.61
N SER A 142 6.56 -0.56 5.21
CA SER A 142 6.70 -0.52 6.68
C SER A 142 7.93 0.26 7.10
N THR A 143 7.89 0.87 8.29
CA THR A 143 9.09 1.42 8.95
C THR A 143 10.16 0.37 9.21
N SER A 144 9.81 -0.93 9.15
CA SER A 144 10.77 -2.03 9.28
C SER A 144 11.87 -2.06 8.22
N VAL A 145 11.69 -1.35 7.12
CA VAL A 145 12.73 -1.14 6.09
C VAL A 145 13.89 -0.31 6.61
N LYS A 146 13.61 0.64 7.50
CA LYS A 146 14.61 1.48 8.16
C LYS A 146 15.15 0.86 9.45
N GLN A 147 14.27 0.21 10.22
CA GLN A 147 14.58 -0.38 11.50
C GLN A 147 13.75 -1.64 11.72
N PRO A 148 14.34 -2.85 11.70
CA PRO A 148 13.60 -4.09 11.90
C PRO A 148 12.73 -4.07 13.16
N LEU A 149 11.52 -4.60 13.05
CA LEU A 149 10.56 -4.66 14.15
C LEU A 149 10.53 -6.07 14.76
N ASN A 150 10.69 -6.16 16.08
CA ASN A 150 10.62 -7.43 16.80
C ASN A 150 9.28 -8.15 16.58
N GLY A 151 9.35 -9.47 16.35
CA GLY A 151 8.16 -10.29 16.12
C GLY A 151 7.49 -10.12 14.77
N LEU A 152 8.16 -9.51 13.78
CA LEU A 152 7.66 -9.35 12.40
C LEU A 152 8.68 -9.85 11.37
N GLY A 153 9.35 -10.99 11.65
CA GLY A 153 10.51 -11.46 10.91
C GLY A 153 10.29 -11.57 9.38
N VAL A 154 9.29 -12.34 8.95
CA VAL A 154 8.96 -12.51 7.53
C VAL A 154 8.58 -11.17 6.88
N SER A 155 7.76 -10.36 7.58
CA SER A 155 7.36 -9.04 7.09
C SER A 155 8.56 -8.10 6.90
N ASN A 156 9.49 -8.04 7.86
CA ASN A 156 10.69 -7.22 7.77
C ASN A 156 11.51 -7.57 6.52
N THR A 157 11.72 -8.87 6.26
CA THR A 157 12.49 -9.37 5.12
C THR A 157 11.83 -8.98 3.79
N VAL A 158 10.54 -9.28 3.66
CA VAL A 158 9.82 -9.04 2.40
C VAL A 158 9.67 -7.55 2.12
N ARG A 159 9.40 -6.73 3.15
CA ARG A 159 9.29 -5.27 2.98
C ARG A 159 10.64 -4.64 2.59
N GLY A 160 11.76 -5.17 3.11
CA GLY A 160 13.10 -4.79 2.68
C GLY A 160 13.35 -5.12 1.20
N ALA A 161 12.93 -6.31 0.75
CA ALA A 161 13.00 -6.69 -0.66
C ALA A 161 12.17 -5.77 -1.56
N VAL A 162 10.94 -5.42 -1.16
CA VAL A 162 10.09 -4.48 -1.91
C VAL A 162 10.75 -3.09 -1.98
N ALA A 163 11.39 -2.62 -0.91
CA ALA A 163 12.06 -1.32 -0.92
C ALA A 163 13.22 -1.27 -1.92
N ASN A 164 14.04 -2.33 -1.99
CA ASN A 164 15.13 -2.43 -2.95
C ASN A 164 14.61 -2.55 -4.40
N TRP A 165 13.62 -3.43 -4.63
CA TRP A 165 12.94 -3.53 -5.92
C TRP A 165 12.35 -2.19 -6.38
N SER A 166 11.73 -1.42 -5.48
CA SER A 166 11.20 -0.08 -5.77
C SER A 166 12.30 0.88 -6.23
N LYS A 167 13.47 0.84 -5.57
CA LYS A 167 14.60 1.70 -5.93
C LYS A 167 15.14 1.36 -7.31
N THR A 168 15.23 0.09 -7.65
CA THR A 168 15.61 -0.39 -8.98
C THR A 168 14.64 0.12 -10.05
N LEU A 169 13.34 -0.05 -9.84
CA LEU A 169 12.32 0.47 -10.75
C LEU A 169 12.36 2.00 -10.90
N ALA A 170 12.61 2.72 -9.81
CA ALA A 170 12.72 4.18 -9.86
C ALA A 170 13.85 4.65 -10.81
N ASN A 171 14.97 3.92 -10.84
CA ASN A 171 16.08 4.19 -11.75
C ASN A 171 15.71 3.85 -13.20
N GLU A 172 15.04 2.73 -13.43
CA GLU A 172 14.71 2.27 -14.79
C GLU A 172 13.58 3.08 -15.42
N LEU A 173 12.55 3.44 -14.64
CA LEU A 173 11.32 4.06 -15.12
C LEU A 173 11.36 5.60 -15.11
N GLY A 174 12.32 6.20 -14.44
CA GLY A 174 12.43 7.66 -14.32
C GLY A 174 12.50 8.39 -15.68
N GLN A 175 13.13 7.78 -16.66
CA GLN A 175 13.21 8.31 -18.03
C GLN A 175 11.83 8.48 -18.72
N TYR A 176 10.80 7.79 -18.25
CA TYR A 176 9.41 7.88 -18.73
C TYR A 176 8.54 8.81 -17.87
N ASN A 177 9.14 9.65 -17.03
CA ASN A 177 8.41 10.50 -16.07
C ASN A 177 7.52 9.69 -15.09
N ILE A 178 7.98 8.48 -14.74
CA ILE A 178 7.36 7.59 -13.78
C ILE A 178 8.17 7.64 -12.48
N THR A 179 7.54 8.00 -11.36
CA THR A 179 8.17 7.93 -10.04
C THR A 179 7.73 6.68 -9.28
N VAL A 180 8.65 6.09 -8.53
CA VAL A 180 8.39 4.92 -7.68
C VAL A 180 8.86 5.23 -6.27
N ASN A 181 7.93 5.32 -5.33
CA ASN A 181 8.21 5.69 -3.94
C ASN A 181 7.53 4.74 -2.95
N ASN A 182 8.07 4.67 -1.75
CA ASN A 182 7.52 3.86 -0.67
C ASN A 182 7.03 4.76 0.47
N VAL A 183 5.83 4.48 0.96
CA VAL A 183 5.30 5.03 2.21
C VAL A 183 5.49 3.99 3.30
N LEU A 184 6.04 4.41 4.43
CA LEU A 184 6.37 3.56 5.57
C LEU A 184 5.49 3.92 6.77
N PRO A 185 4.30 3.32 6.91
CA PRO A 185 3.42 3.60 8.04
C PRO A 185 4.04 3.20 9.38
N GLY A 186 3.84 4.03 10.39
CA GLY A 186 3.97 3.65 11.80
C GLY A 186 2.77 2.83 12.28
N ALA A 187 2.55 2.77 13.59
CA ALA A 187 1.34 2.20 14.16
C ALA A 187 0.13 3.01 13.68
N THR A 188 -0.75 2.38 12.92
CA THR A 188 -1.91 3.02 12.26
C THR A 188 -3.19 2.30 12.66
N ASN A 189 -4.23 3.03 13.07
CA ASN A 189 -5.52 2.54 13.54
C ASN A 189 -6.28 1.78 12.43
N THR A 190 -6.03 0.50 12.32
CA THR A 190 -6.60 -0.40 11.32
C THR A 190 -6.95 -1.73 11.93
N GLY A 191 -7.83 -2.51 11.31
CA GLY A 191 -8.12 -3.89 11.73
C GLY A 191 -6.86 -4.77 11.81
N ARG A 192 -5.82 -4.45 11.02
CA ARG A 192 -4.52 -5.15 11.13
C ARG A 192 -3.79 -4.83 12.43
N LEU A 193 -3.77 -3.56 12.87
CA LEU A 193 -3.16 -3.19 14.13
C LEU A 193 -3.90 -3.81 15.30
N GLN A 194 -5.24 -3.83 15.25
CA GLN A 194 -6.09 -4.49 16.24
C GLN A 194 -5.71 -5.97 16.40
N SER A 195 -5.62 -6.73 15.30
CA SER A 195 -5.22 -8.15 15.35
C SER A 195 -3.80 -8.36 15.90
N ILE A 196 -2.87 -7.43 15.63
CA ILE A 196 -1.52 -7.47 16.20
C ILE A 196 -1.57 -7.21 17.72
N ALA A 197 -2.37 -6.24 18.14
CA ALA A 197 -2.53 -5.90 19.57
C ALA A 197 -3.15 -7.06 20.35
N GLU A 198 -4.21 -7.68 19.83
CA GLU A 198 -4.84 -8.87 20.41
C GLU A 198 -3.85 -10.04 20.56
N THR A 199 -3.06 -10.31 19.51
CA THR A 199 -2.04 -11.36 19.55
C THR A 199 -0.95 -11.07 20.59
N LYS A 200 -0.54 -9.81 20.74
CA LYS A 200 0.45 -9.41 21.76
C LYS A 200 -0.14 -9.47 23.16
N ALA A 201 -1.35 -8.99 23.35
CA ALA A 201 -2.07 -9.01 24.63
C ALA A 201 -2.14 -10.44 25.19
N THR A 202 -2.56 -11.39 24.34
CA THR A 202 -2.59 -12.82 24.71
C THR A 202 -1.22 -13.36 25.13
N LYS A 203 -0.13 -12.97 24.46
CA LYS A 203 1.23 -13.46 24.75
C LYS A 203 1.86 -12.81 25.97
N SER A 204 1.53 -11.57 26.28
CA SER A 204 2.12 -10.81 27.39
C SER A 204 1.24 -10.77 28.66
N ASN A 205 0.06 -11.36 28.61
CA ASN A 205 -0.96 -11.29 29.67
C ASN A 205 -1.38 -9.84 30.02
N ASN A 206 -1.29 -8.94 29.03
CA ASN A 206 -1.74 -7.54 29.11
C ASN A 206 -3.15 -7.39 28.52
N SER A 207 -3.81 -6.26 28.82
CA SER A 207 -5.02 -5.88 28.09
C SER A 207 -4.67 -5.34 26.69
N VAL A 208 -5.63 -5.38 25.77
CA VAL A 208 -5.45 -4.80 24.42
C VAL A 208 -5.18 -3.30 24.51
N ASP A 209 -5.83 -2.59 25.43
CA ASP A 209 -5.63 -1.15 25.64
C ASP A 209 -4.21 -0.84 26.12
N GLN A 210 -3.67 -1.65 27.04
CA GLN A 210 -2.27 -1.51 27.47
C GLN A 210 -1.30 -1.69 26.30
N VAL A 211 -1.57 -2.65 25.40
CA VAL A 211 -0.74 -2.85 24.20
C VAL A 211 -0.86 -1.66 23.25
N PHE A 212 -2.04 -1.07 23.09
CA PHE A 212 -2.21 0.15 22.28
C PHE A 212 -1.44 1.33 22.87
N ASP A 213 -1.50 1.52 24.20
CA ASP A 213 -0.74 2.56 24.90
C ASP A 213 0.78 2.39 24.72
N GLU A 214 1.26 1.15 24.82
CA GLU A 214 2.67 0.83 24.56
C GLU A 214 3.08 1.14 23.10
N MET A 215 2.21 0.82 22.14
CA MET A 215 2.45 1.15 20.73
C MET A 215 2.45 2.67 20.48
N ALA A 216 1.54 3.40 21.11
CA ALA A 216 1.47 4.87 21.03
C ALA A 216 2.76 5.51 21.58
N LYS A 217 3.25 5.07 22.73
CA LYS A 217 4.49 5.55 23.36
C LYS A 217 5.77 5.28 22.57
N GLN A 218 5.74 4.37 21.57
CA GLN A 218 6.88 4.15 20.68
C GLN A 218 7.12 5.31 19.71
N SER A 219 6.15 6.18 19.50
CA SER A 219 6.25 7.38 18.70
C SER A 219 6.44 8.60 19.59
N PRO A 220 7.34 9.54 19.28
CA PRO A 220 7.45 10.84 19.95
C PRO A 220 6.12 11.62 20.02
N MET A 221 5.22 11.41 19.08
CA MET A 221 3.88 12.02 19.08
C MET A 221 2.92 11.37 20.09
N ASN A 222 3.31 10.28 20.77
CA ASN A 222 2.54 9.57 21.81
C ASN A 222 1.11 9.19 21.40
N ARG A 223 0.92 8.85 20.12
CA ARG A 223 -0.36 8.39 19.58
C ARG A 223 -0.19 7.43 18.42
N ILE A 224 -1.24 6.73 18.12
CA ILE A 224 -1.40 5.92 16.90
C ILE A 224 -1.90 6.86 15.80
N ALA A 225 -1.42 6.65 14.57
CA ALA A 225 -1.87 7.41 13.42
C ALA A 225 -3.26 6.95 12.95
N GLU A 226 -4.04 7.87 12.39
CA GLU A 226 -5.24 7.52 11.66
C GLU A 226 -4.89 7.12 10.20
N PRO A 227 -5.64 6.19 9.58
CA PRO A 227 -5.39 5.75 8.19
C PRO A 227 -5.35 6.91 7.19
N ARG A 228 -6.11 7.96 7.45
CA ARG A 228 -6.13 9.17 6.62
C ARG A 228 -4.79 9.89 6.60
N GLU A 229 -4.03 9.89 7.69
CA GLU A 229 -2.72 10.56 7.76
C GLU A 229 -1.72 9.87 6.81
N ILE A 230 -1.82 8.54 6.66
CA ILE A 230 -1.02 7.79 5.69
C ILE A 230 -1.53 8.07 4.26
N ALA A 231 -2.85 8.14 4.07
CA ALA A 231 -3.47 8.42 2.79
C ALA A 231 -3.06 9.81 2.24
N GLU A 232 -2.88 10.83 3.10
CA GLU A 232 -2.42 12.16 2.69
C GLU A 232 -1.02 12.11 2.07
N ALA A 233 -0.08 11.36 2.66
CA ALA A 233 1.25 11.16 2.08
C ALA A 233 1.20 10.41 0.74
N ILE A 234 0.35 9.37 0.64
CA ILE A 234 0.15 8.62 -0.61
C ILE A 234 -0.41 9.53 -1.69
N ALA A 235 -1.43 10.31 -1.39
CA ALA A 235 -2.06 11.21 -2.35
C ALA A 235 -1.14 12.36 -2.79
N PHE A 236 -0.29 12.86 -1.88
CA PHE A 236 0.77 13.81 -2.23
C PHE A 236 1.76 13.21 -3.23
N LEU A 237 2.29 12.00 -2.95
CA LEU A 237 3.22 11.31 -3.86
C LEU A 237 2.58 10.93 -5.20
N ALA A 238 1.26 10.75 -5.25
CA ALA A 238 0.49 10.48 -6.47
C ALA A 238 0.27 11.74 -7.33
N SER A 239 0.49 12.93 -6.79
CA SER A 239 0.20 14.20 -7.45
C SER A 239 1.38 14.71 -8.31
N ASP A 240 1.10 15.75 -9.12
CA ASP A 240 2.14 16.45 -9.88
C ASP A 240 3.10 17.25 -8.98
N ARG A 241 2.72 17.54 -7.72
CA ARG A 241 3.54 18.24 -6.73
C ARG A 241 4.75 17.43 -6.27
N ALA A 242 4.69 16.09 -6.41
CA ALA A 242 5.79 15.18 -6.09
C ALA A 242 6.56 14.71 -7.34
N SER A 243 6.47 15.45 -8.45
CA SER A 243 7.04 15.05 -9.75
C SER A 243 8.54 14.80 -9.76
N TYR A 244 9.29 15.41 -8.84
CA TYR A 244 10.75 15.23 -8.72
C TYR A 244 11.16 14.38 -7.50
N ILE A 245 10.17 13.76 -6.81
CA ILE A 245 10.41 12.84 -5.70
C ILE A 245 10.39 11.41 -6.24
N ASN A 246 11.55 10.75 -6.29
CA ASN A 246 11.68 9.42 -6.90
C ASN A 246 12.65 8.51 -6.13
N GLY A 247 12.26 7.27 -5.91
CA GLY A 247 13.09 6.23 -5.32
C GLY A 247 13.36 6.40 -3.83
N ILE A 248 12.44 7.02 -3.07
CA ILE A 248 12.59 7.28 -1.63
C ILE A 248 11.67 6.43 -0.77
N ASN A 249 12.06 6.29 0.49
CA ASN A 249 11.28 5.74 1.58
C ASN A 249 10.80 6.88 2.48
N VAL A 250 9.50 7.11 2.55
CA VAL A 250 8.87 8.19 3.32
C VAL A 250 8.25 7.61 4.60
N PRO A 251 8.88 7.74 5.77
CA PRO A 251 8.24 7.38 7.04
C PRO A 251 7.05 8.30 7.32
N VAL A 252 5.92 7.70 7.71
CA VAL A 252 4.73 8.39 8.21
C VAL A 252 4.40 7.72 9.55
N ASP A 253 5.16 8.04 10.59
CA ASP A 253 5.25 7.24 11.80
C ASP A 253 5.34 8.05 13.12
N GLY A 254 5.12 9.36 13.04
CA GLY A 254 5.18 10.26 14.18
C GLY A 254 6.57 10.35 14.83
N GLY A 255 7.64 10.09 14.06
CA GLY A 255 9.03 10.14 14.53
C GLY A 255 9.50 8.84 15.21
N ARG A 256 8.77 7.73 15.05
CA ARG A 256 9.13 6.42 15.65
C ARG A 256 10.47 5.88 15.16
N THR A 257 10.75 6.02 13.86
CA THR A 257 11.99 5.56 13.25
C THR A 257 13.14 6.47 13.68
N LYS A 258 14.19 5.89 14.28
CA LYS A 258 15.32 6.65 14.83
C LYS A 258 16.48 6.84 13.84
N SER A 259 16.47 6.12 12.71
CA SER A 259 17.48 6.30 11.65
C SER A 259 17.12 7.45 10.72
N LEU A 260 18.12 8.19 10.27
CA LEU A 260 18.01 9.24 9.24
C LEU A 260 17.76 8.66 7.85
#